data_c789f89cc8a9448ddf86652605d9eb87
#
_entry.id   c789f89cc8a9448ddf86652605d9eb87
#
_cell.length_a   1.000
_cell.length_b   1.000
_cell.length_c   1.000
_cell.angle_alpha   90.00
_cell.angle_beta   90.00
_cell.angle_gamma   90.00
#
_symmetry.space_group_name_H-M   'P 1'
#
loop_
_entity.id
_entity.type
_entity.pdbx_description
1 polymer ?
#
loop_
_entity_poly.entity_id
_entity_poly.type
_entity_poly.pdbx_seq_one_letter_code
_entity_poly.pdbx_strand_id
1 'polypeptide(L)'
;MPAAVKRRTLLLFLALVISAVFAAWQWFRPYDWQPDPGARYRIVHASVQRDHSYYWLNLFLERAGSGSHDLAKPVLLLTTGGRELEPDEITLGGDEKTGTESLGFRFWLKQEDLSGPLKLRLNDGTLLVRKRSGVPGVNDGAARYFNTSNW
;
A
#
# COMPACT_ATOMS: atom_id res chain seq x y z
N MET A 1 -25.11 31.77 -33.21
CA MET A 1 -23.69 31.39 -33.06
C MET A 1 -23.12 31.56 -31.63
N PRO A 2 -23.33 32.66 -30.92
CA PRO A 2 -22.67 32.82 -29.61
C PRO A 2 -23.16 31.84 -28.53
N ALA A 3 -24.42 31.40 -28.57
CA ALA A 3 -24.97 30.45 -27.58
C ALA A 3 -24.40 29.03 -27.69
N ALA A 4 -24.17 28.55 -28.92
CA ALA A 4 -23.60 27.22 -29.14
C ALA A 4 -22.11 27.14 -28.74
N VAL A 5 -21.35 28.19 -28.97
CA VAL A 5 -19.94 28.28 -28.55
C VAL A 5 -19.86 28.30 -27.02
N LYS A 6 -20.69 29.12 -26.37
CA LYS A 6 -20.74 29.18 -24.89
C LYS A 6 -21.10 27.81 -24.28
N ARG A 7 -22.03 27.07 -24.87
CA ARG A 7 -22.42 25.74 -24.40
C ARG A 7 -21.29 24.73 -24.55
N ARG A 8 -20.56 24.73 -25.67
CA ARG A 8 -19.39 23.86 -25.89
C ARG A 8 -18.27 24.15 -24.90
N THR A 9 -17.97 25.43 -24.70
CA THR A 9 -16.95 25.86 -23.75
C THR A 9 -17.31 25.45 -22.31
N LEU A 10 -18.58 25.59 -21.93
CA LEU A 10 -19.08 25.17 -20.63
C LEU A 10 -18.92 23.65 -20.43
N LEU A 11 -19.27 22.85 -21.45
CA LEU A 11 -19.12 21.38 -21.39
C LEU A 11 -17.66 20.95 -21.28
N LEU A 12 -16.77 21.59 -22.03
CA LEU A 12 -15.33 21.32 -21.93
C LEU A 12 -14.76 21.70 -20.57
N PHE A 13 -15.18 22.84 -20.03
CA PHE A 13 -14.78 23.25 -18.69
C PHE A 13 -15.28 22.28 -17.61
N LEU A 14 -16.52 21.83 -17.70
CA LEU A 14 -17.09 20.85 -16.80
C LEU A 14 -16.34 19.50 -16.89
N ALA A 15 -16.04 19.04 -18.09
CA ALA A 15 -15.25 17.82 -18.29
C ALA A 15 -13.85 17.93 -17.69
N LEU A 16 -13.20 19.11 -17.83
CA LEU A 16 -11.90 19.39 -17.24
C LEU A 16 -11.96 19.34 -15.70
N VAL A 17 -12.96 19.97 -15.10
CA VAL A 17 -13.16 19.98 -13.66
C VAL A 17 -13.39 18.56 -13.13
N ILE A 18 -14.25 17.79 -13.78
CA ILE A 18 -14.51 16.39 -13.38
C ILE A 18 -13.24 15.56 -13.48
N SER A 19 -12.45 15.72 -14.55
CA SER A 19 -11.17 15.02 -14.73
C SER A 19 -10.15 15.42 -13.67
N ALA A 20 -10.07 16.69 -13.32
CA ALA A 20 -9.18 17.19 -12.29
C ALA A 20 -9.55 16.67 -10.89
N VAL A 21 -10.85 16.67 -10.56
CA VAL A 21 -11.35 16.11 -9.30
C VAL A 21 -11.08 14.61 -9.21
N PHE A 22 -11.30 13.87 -10.30
CA PHE A 22 -11.03 12.44 -10.34
C PHE A 22 -9.52 12.15 -10.19
N ALA A 23 -8.67 12.91 -10.88
CA ALA A 23 -7.22 12.78 -10.76
C ALA A 23 -6.73 13.09 -9.34
N ALA A 24 -7.25 14.16 -8.73
CA ALA A 24 -6.94 14.51 -7.35
C ALA A 24 -7.39 13.41 -6.38
N TRP A 25 -8.60 12.86 -6.58
CA TRP A 25 -9.10 11.77 -5.75
C TRP A 25 -8.22 10.52 -5.86
N GLN A 26 -7.79 10.13 -7.05
CA GLN A 26 -6.87 9.01 -7.24
C GLN A 26 -5.51 9.25 -6.58
N TRP A 27 -5.02 10.48 -6.58
CA TRP A 27 -3.74 10.86 -5.98
C TRP A 27 -3.76 10.84 -4.45
N PHE A 28 -4.85 11.34 -3.84
CA PHE A 28 -4.99 11.42 -2.38
C PHE A 28 -5.67 10.20 -1.76
N ARG A 29 -5.95 9.19 -2.55
CA ARG A 29 -6.61 7.99 -2.09
C ARG A 29 -5.72 7.24 -1.08
N PRO A 30 -6.20 6.96 0.14
CA PRO A 30 -5.44 6.19 1.10
C PRO A 30 -5.28 4.73 0.67
N TYR A 31 -4.18 4.12 1.07
CA TYR A 31 -3.94 2.70 0.83
C TYR A 31 -5.03 1.84 1.50
N ASP A 32 -5.37 2.15 2.73
CA ASP A 32 -6.47 1.54 3.48
C ASP A 32 -7.35 2.64 4.09
N TRP A 33 -8.67 2.46 4.00
CA TRP A 33 -9.65 3.40 4.53
C TRP A 33 -9.81 3.33 6.05
N GLN A 34 -9.39 2.24 6.67
CA GLN A 34 -9.52 2.00 8.10
C GLN A 34 -8.19 1.53 8.71
N PRO A 35 -7.14 2.36 8.71
CA PRO A 35 -5.88 2.00 9.31
C PRO A 35 -6.02 1.87 10.83
N ASP A 36 -5.32 0.89 11.42
CA ASP A 36 -5.28 0.69 12.85
C ASP A 36 -4.28 1.66 13.50
N PRO A 37 -4.74 2.57 14.40
CA PRO A 37 -3.85 3.50 15.09
C PRO A 37 -2.76 2.82 15.93
N GLY A 38 -3.02 1.63 16.44
CA GLY A 38 -2.07 0.84 17.22
C GLY A 38 -0.83 0.43 16.44
N ALA A 39 -0.90 0.37 15.12
CA ALA A 39 0.24 0.12 14.25
C ALA A 39 1.22 1.30 14.20
N ARG A 40 0.79 2.52 14.50
CA ARG A 40 1.57 3.78 14.49
C ARG A 40 2.05 4.24 13.11
N TYR A 41 1.86 3.44 12.10
CA TYR A 41 2.23 3.68 10.70
C TYR A 41 1.06 3.36 9.78
N ARG A 42 1.10 3.92 8.59
CA ARG A 42 0.18 3.60 7.50
C ARG A 42 0.96 3.08 6.30
N ILE A 43 0.40 2.14 5.58
CA ILE A 43 0.95 1.70 4.32
C ILE A 43 0.69 2.79 3.26
N VAL A 44 1.73 3.18 2.54
CA VAL A 44 1.62 4.16 1.46
C VAL A 44 1.50 3.46 0.12
N HIS A 45 2.36 2.48 -0.12
CA HIS A 45 2.29 1.64 -1.31
C HIS A 45 2.89 0.26 -1.05
N ALA A 46 2.54 -0.67 -1.92
CA ALA A 46 3.12 -2.00 -2.00
C ALA A 46 3.65 -2.24 -3.41
N SER A 47 4.70 -3.04 -3.54
CA SER A 47 5.13 -3.56 -4.82
C SER A 47 5.32 -5.06 -4.74
N VAL A 48 4.97 -5.75 -5.82
CA VAL A 48 5.15 -7.19 -5.96
C VAL A 48 6.02 -7.46 -7.16
N GLN A 49 7.11 -8.17 -6.95
CA GLN A 49 8.00 -8.65 -8.00
C GLN A 49 7.89 -10.16 -8.06
N ARG A 50 7.63 -10.70 -9.24
CA ARG A 50 7.64 -12.14 -9.47
C ARG A 50 9.07 -12.62 -9.71
N ASP A 51 9.44 -13.69 -9.01
CA ASP A 51 10.69 -14.41 -9.16
C ASP A 51 10.37 -15.91 -9.33
N HIS A 52 10.18 -16.33 -10.57
CA HIS A 52 9.73 -17.67 -10.97
C HIS A 52 8.41 -18.08 -10.32
N SER A 53 8.46 -18.98 -9.36
CA SER A 53 7.29 -19.46 -8.60
C SER A 53 7.06 -18.70 -7.28
N TYR A 54 7.89 -17.71 -6.99
CA TYR A 54 7.89 -16.94 -5.77
C TYR A 54 7.62 -15.46 -6.04
N TYR A 55 7.33 -14.73 -4.98
CA TYR A 55 7.00 -13.30 -5.06
C TYR A 55 7.73 -12.54 -3.94
N TRP A 56 8.36 -11.44 -4.32
CA TRP A 56 8.86 -10.45 -3.38
C TRP A 56 7.79 -9.39 -3.16
N LEU A 57 7.32 -9.26 -1.93
CA LEU A 57 6.42 -8.18 -1.51
C LEU A 57 7.24 -7.13 -0.76
N ASN A 58 7.23 -5.91 -1.28
CA ASN A 58 7.81 -4.76 -0.61
C ASN A 58 6.69 -3.84 -0.13
N LEU A 59 6.71 -3.50 1.14
CA LEU A 59 5.78 -2.56 1.75
C LEU A 59 6.53 -1.30 2.16
N PHE A 60 5.99 -0.16 1.80
CA PHE A 60 6.48 1.14 2.24
C PHE A 60 5.43 1.80 3.14
N LEU A 61 5.86 2.19 4.34
CA LEU A 61 5.01 2.77 5.37
C LEU A 61 5.56 4.13 5.80
N GLU A 62 4.66 5.02 6.17
CA GLU A 62 4.97 6.30 6.79
C GLU A 62 4.31 6.38 8.16
N ARG A 63 4.95 7.13 9.06
CA ARG A 63 4.42 7.35 10.40
C ARG A 63 3.07 8.07 10.35
N ALA A 64 2.10 7.54 11.08
CA ALA A 64 0.78 8.12 11.27
C ALA A 64 0.64 8.56 12.73
N GLY A 65 1.01 9.80 13.02
CA GLY A 65 0.99 10.35 14.38
C GLY A 65 2.39 10.54 14.97
N SER A 66 2.52 10.49 16.29
CA SER A 66 3.75 10.80 17.03
C SER A 66 4.54 9.58 17.50
N GLY A 67 3.95 8.38 17.47
CA GLY A 67 4.59 7.15 17.95
C GLY A 67 5.60 6.59 16.97
N SER A 68 6.77 6.15 17.47
CA SER A 68 7.78 5.46 16.70
C SER A 68 7.58 3.95 16.69
N HIS A 69 8.27 3.26 15.78
CA HIS A 69 8.29 1.80 15.73
C HIS A 69 9.00 1.21 16.96
N ASP A 70 8.36 0.25 17.60
CA ASP A 70 8.95 -0.50 18.69
C ASP A 70 9.78 -1.67 18.13
N LEU A 71 11.09 -1.51 18.17
CA LEU A 71 12.04 -2.52 17.67
C LEU A 71 12.01 -3.84 18.46
N ALA A 72 11.46 -3.83 19.67
CA ALA A 72 11.33 -5.03 20.49
C ALA A 72 10.15 -5.92 20.06
N LYS A 73 9.19 -5.38 19.29
CA LYS A 73 8.03 -6.12 18.82
C LYS A 73 8.28 -6.71 17.43
N PRO A 74 7.92 -7.98 17.21
CA PRO A 74 8.07 -8.61 15.90
C PRO A 74 7.13 -7.98 14.87
N VAL A 75 7.63 -7.84 13.66
CA VAL A 75 6.84 -7.50 12.48
C VAL A 75 6.49 -8.79 11.76
N LEU A 76 5.20 -9.06 11.57
CA LEU A 76 4.74 -10.30 10.97
C LEU A 76 3.72 -10.04 9.88
N LEU A 77 3.92 -10.64 8.73
CA LEU A 77 2.93 -10.72 7.67
C LEU A 77 2.05 -11.96 7.90
N LEU A 78 0.76 -11.74 8.06
CA LEU A 78 -0.22 -12.78 8.34
C LEU A 78 -0.90 -13.20 7.05
N THR A 79 -0.85 -14.49 6.73
CA THR A 79 -1.54 -15.08 5.58
C THR A 79 -2.87 -15.70 5.99
N THR A 80 -3.78 -15.86 5.04
CA THR A 80 -5.07 -16.53 5.28
C THR A 80 -4.91 -18.01 5.66
N GLY A 81 -3.81 -18.65 5.21
CA GLY A 81 -3.50 -20.02 5.57
C GLY A 81 -2.91 -20.21 6.98
N GLY A 82 -2.80 -19.13 7.76
CA GLY A 82 -2.29 -19.16 9.13
C GLY A 82 -0.76 -19.08 9.25
N ARG A 83 -0.04 -18.86 8.15
CA ARG A 83 1.40 -18.60 8.21
C ARG A 83 1.68 -17.19 8.70
N GLU A 84 2.66 -17.07 9.55
CA GLU A 84 3.23 -15.81 10.01
C GLU A 84 4.64 -15.69 9.41
N LEU A 85 4.86 -14.65 8.62
CA LEU A 85 6.12 -14.44 7.89
C LEU A 85 6.86 -13.25 8.48
N GLU A 86 8.11 -13.46 8.82
CA GLU A 86 9.02 -12.36 9.18
C GLU A 86 9.54 -11.68 7.91
N PRO A 87 9.84 -10.37 7.95
CA PRO A 87 10.47 -9.70 6.83
C PRO A 87 11.91 -10.20 6.63
N ASP A 88 12.29 -10.41 5.37
CA ASP A 88 13.67 -10.73 5.00
C ASP A 88 14.59 -9.52 5.08
N GLU A 89 14.00 -8.33 4.90
CA GLU A 89 14.72 -7.06 4.97
C GLU A 89 13.82 -5.99 5.60
N ILE A 90 14.42 -5.17 6.46
CA ILE A 90 13.78 -4.02 7.11
C ILE A 90 14.61 -2.78 6.81
N THR A 91 13.96 -1.75 6.26
CA THR A 91 14.56 -0.45 6.03
C THR A 91 13.92 0.58 6.94
N LEU A 92 14.73 1.33 7.66
CA LEU A 92 14.29 2.42 8.54
C LEU A 92 14.70 3.75 7.93
N GLY A 93 13.76 4.70 7.87
CA GLY A 93 14.01 6.07 7.45
C GLY A 93 13.65 7.05 8.56
N GLY A 94 14.36 8.17 8.62
CA GLY A 94 14.17 9.21 9.61
C GLY A 94 15.52 9.69 10.16
N ASP A 95 15.48 10.54 11.19
CA ASP A 95 16.68 11.04 11.87
C ASP A 95 16.60 10.84 13.38
N GLU A 96 17.70 11.15 14.10
CA GLU A 96 17.76 11.02 15.55
C GLU A 96 16.80 11.94 16.31
N LYS A 97 16.38 13.05 15.69
CA LYS A 97 15.48 14.04 16.32
C LYS A 97 14.03 13.67 16.16
N THR A 98 13.65 13.17 14.98
CA THR A 98 12.26 12.85 14.64
C THR A 98 11.90 11.39 14.86
N GLY A 99 12.91 10.53 15.04
CA GLY A 99 12.77 9.09 15.15
C GLY A 99 12.51 8.44 13.78
N THR A 100 11.95 7.24 13.78
CA THR A 100 11.67 6.51 12.56
C THR A 100 10.40 7.04 11.90
N GLU A 101 10.54 7.74 10.78
CA GLU A 101 9.43 8.34 10.02
C GLU A 101 8.88 7.42 8.95
N SER A 102 9.71 6.57 8.37
CA SER A 102 9.33 5.61 7.34
C SER A 102 9.87 4.22 7.62
N LEU A 103 9.14 3.22 7.17
CA LEU A 103 9.50 1.81 7.25
C LEU A 103 9.36 1.16 5.90
N GLY A 104 10.32 0.31 5.56
CA GLY A 104 10.26 -0.59 4.42
C GLY A 104 10.39 -2.03 4.90
N PHE A 105 9.52 -2.91 4.44
CA PHE A 105 9.59 -4.33 4.72
C PHE A 105 9.57 -5.12 3.42
N ARG A 106 10.41 -6.15 3.33
CA ARG A 106 10.47 -7.07 2.21
C ARG A 106 10.16 -8.47 2.67
N PHE A 107 9.18 -9.11 2.04
CA PHE A 107 8.74 -10.47 2.36
C PHE A 107 8.90 -11.39 1.16
N TRP A 108 9.31 -12.62 1.43
CA TRP A 108 9.33 -13.70 0.45
C TRP A 108 8.06 -14.52 0.55
N LEU A 109 7.27 -14.54 -0.53
CA LEU A 109 5.97 -15.21 -0.57
C LEU A 109 6.00 -16.38 -1.54
N LYS A 110 5.34 -17.46 -1.13
CA LYS A 110 4.93 -18.53 -2.02
C LYS A 110 3.60 -18.20 -2.67
N GLN A 111 3.27 -18.88 -3.77
CA GLN A 111 1.99 -18.71 -4.45
C GLN A 111 0.79 -18.96 -3.52
N GLU A 112 0.87 -19.94 -2.65
CA GLU A 112 -0.17 -20.28 -1.66
C GLU A 112 -0.40 -19.19 -0.60
N ASP A 113 0.60 -18.37 -0.29
CA ASP A 113 0.46 -17.24 0.62
C ASP A 113 -0.44 -16.13 0.05
N LEU A 114 -0.58 -16.10 -1.28
CA LEU A 114 -1.43 -15.16 -2.02
C LEU A 114 -2.86 -15.68 -2.26
N SER A 115 -3.23 -16.79 -1.66
CA SER A 115 -4.57 -17.39 -1.81
C SER A 115 -5.69 -16.58 -1.16
N GLY A 116 -5.37 -15.65 -0.29
CA GLY A 116 -6.33 -14.82 0.42
C GLY A 116 -5.75 -13.47 0.85
N PRO A 117 -6.52 -12.70 1.62
CA PRO A 117 -6.08 -11.43 2.17
C PRO A 117 -4.79 -11.53 2.99
N LEU A 118 -3.99 -10.48 2.96
CA LEU A 118 -2.76 -10.33 3.73
C LEU A 118 -2.90 -9.20 4.72
N LYS A 119 -2.40 -9.40 5.93
CA LYS A 119 -2.36 -8.39 6.99
C LYS A 119 -0.95 -8.28 7.55
N LEU A 120 -0.58 -7.09 7.99
CA LEU A 120 0.70 -6.81 8.63
C LEU A 120 0.45 -6.53 10.11
N ARG A 121 1.03 -7.34 10.99
CA ARG A 121 1.09 -7.04 12.42
C ARG A 121 2.31 -6.16 12.69
N LEU A 122 2.06 -4.96 13.18
CA LEU A 122 3.08 -3.95 13.44
C LEU A 122 2.78 -3.23 14.74
N ASN A 123 3.77 -3.14 15.63
CA ASN A 123 3.60 -2.56 16.96
C ASN A 123 2.40 -3.21 17.71
N ASP A 124 1.38 -2.40 18.08
CA ASP A 124 0.19 -2.86 18.78
C ASP A 124 -1.04 -3.00 17.87
N GLY A 125 -0.84 -2.94 16.55
CA GLY A 125 -1.93 -2.94 15.59
C GLY A 125 -1.72 -3.89 14.42
N THR A 126 -2.73 -3.93 13.57
CA THR A 126 -2.75 -4.75 12.35
C THR A 126 -3.22 -3.90 11.19
N LEU A 127 -2.45 -3.91 10.12
CA LEU A 127 -2.74 -3.18 8.88
C LEU A 127 -3.17 -4.14 7.77
N LEU A 128 -4.14 -3.73 6.98
CA LEU A 128 -4.55 -4.49 5.81
C LEU A 128 -3.57 -4.24 4.66
N VAL A 129 -2.90 -5.29 4.21
CA VAL A 129 -1.95 -5.23 3.09
C VAL A 129 -2.67 -5.48 1.77
N ARG A 130 -3.53 -6.50 1.74
CA ARG A 130 -4.22 -6.93 0.54
C ARG A 130 -5.62 -7.46 0.86
N LYS A 131 -6.61 -7.04 0.07
CA LYS A 131 -8.01 -7.52 0.18
C LYS A 131 -8.31 -8.72 -0.68
N ARG A 132 -7.68 -8.80 -1.86
CA ARG A 132 -8.00 -9.81 -2.88
C ARG A 132 -7.32 -11.14 -2.61
N SER A 133 -7.85 -12.15 -3.27
CA SER A 133 -7.32 -13.51 -3.29
C SER A 133 -6.73 -13.83 -4.65
N GLY A 134 -5.81 -14.78 -4.68
CA GLY A 134 -5.20 -15.27 -5.91
C GLY A 134 -3.91 -14.52 -6.30
N VAL A 135 -3.17 -15.10 -7.19
CA VAL A 135 -1.88 -14.58 -7.65
C VAL A 135 -2.09 -13.29 -8.44
N PRO A 136 -1.37 -12.20 -8.13
CA PRO A 136 -1.44 -10.99 -8.94
C PRO A 136 -0.86 -11.23 -10.34
N GLY A 137 -1.43 -10.54 -11.34
CA GLY A 137 -0.96 -10.63 -12.73
C GLY A 137 0.37 -9.91 -12.92
N VAL A 138 1.47 -10.58 -12.60
CA VAL A 138 2.84 -10.06 -12.75
C VAL A 138 3.64 -11.05 -13.56
N ASN A 139 4.29 -10.58 -14.62
CA ASN A 139 5.19 -11.40 -15.42
C ASN A 139 6.46 -11.74 -14.63
N ASP A 140 7.08 -12.89 -14.97
CA ASP A 140 8.34 -13.28 -14.34
C ASP A 140 9.43 -12.22 -14.52
N GLY A 141 10.10 -11.87 -13.41
CA GLY A 141 11.09 -10.80 -13.36
C GLY A 141 10.52 -9.37 -13.36
N ALA A 142 9.22 -9.19 -13.58
CA ALA A 142 8.57 -7.88 -13.54
C ALA A 142 8.07 -7.52 -12.15
N ALA A 143 7.90 -6.23 -11.90
CA ALA A 143 7.30 -5.69 -10.69
C ALA A 143 6.05 -4.88 -11.01
N ARG A 144 5.05 -4.92 -10.12
CA ARG A 144 3.88 -4.04 -10.15
C ARG A 144 3.79 -3.27 -8.84
N TYR A 145 3.37 -2.02 -8.95
CA TYR A 145 3.17 -1.11 -7.83
C TYR A 145 1.69 -0.89 -7.58
N PHE A 146 1.32 -0.89 -6.32
CA PHE A 146 -0.05 -0.71 -5.87
C PHE A 146 -0.11 0.36 -4.80
N ASN A 147 -1.02 1.31 -4.96
CA ASN A 147 -1.26 2.39 -4.00
C ASN A 147 -2.54 2.20 -3.18
N THR A 148 -3.15 1.04 -3.27
CA THR A 148 -4.32 0.62 -2.47
C THR A 148 -4.21 -0.86 -2.12
N SER A 149 -4.92 -1.29 -1.07
CA SER A 149 -4.98 -2.70 -0.64
C SER A 149 -5.80 -3.60 -1.57
N ASN A 150 -6.38 -3.05 -2.61
CA ASN A 150 -7.28 -3.76 -3.52
C ASN A 150 -6.54 -4.32 -4.75
N TRP A 151 -5.52 -5.13 -4.50
CA TRP A 151 -4.70 -5.78 -5.53
C TRP A 151 -4.63 -7.29 -5.37
#